data_2f79a785b39d21df5f97786540ccafdb
#
_entry.id   2f79a785b39d21df5f97786540ccafdb
#
_cell.length_a   1.000
_cell.length_b   1.000
_cell.length_c   1.000
_cell.angle_alpha   90.00
_cell.angle_beta   90.00
_cell.angle_gamma   90.00
#
_symmetry.space_group_name_H-M   'P 1'
#
loop_
_entity.id
_entity.type
_entity.pdbx_description
1 polymer ?
#
loop_
_entity_poly.entity_id
_entity_poly.type
_entity_poly.pdbx_seq_one_letter_code
_entity_poly.pdbx_strand_id
1 'polypeptide(L)'
;GWVLDLVEKVAPIGLDPCGHELAESSRRARACLFQGSSSHELILVAESENKDYHFHNDGLKTAWAPLLRGAVHNRQKAELVFVNPPYGRELKAWAAKMAAERDCAIIALVPARVDTAWWRELDPVAWCALAGRVKFLDSEGTEQDAAPFPSAVCLLHATQLLSKFVEVFQERGPVYVRVHE
;
A
#
# COMPACT_ATOMS: atom_id res chain seq x y z
N GLY A 1 -11.93 -0.35 -5.35
CA GLY A 1 -12.59 -1.52 -4.75
C GLY A 1 -12.62 -1.44 -3.24
N TRP A 2 -13.44 -2.26 -2.62
CA TRP A 2 -13.76 -2.20 -1.19
C TRP A 2 -12.55 -2.18 -0.21
N VAL A 3 -11.42 -2.81 -0.56
CA VAL A 3 -10.20 -2.76 0.26
C VAL A 3 -9.71 -1.32 0.36
N LEU A 4 -9.63 -0.60 -0.75
CA LEU A 4 -9.18 0.79 -0.78
C LEU A 4 -10.14 1.71 -0.04
N ASP A 5 -11.46 1.46 -0.12
CA ASP A 5 -12.48 2.21 0.64
C ASP A 5 -12.23 2.09 2.16
N LEU A 6 -11.78 0.92 2.62
CA LEU A 6 -11.42 0.70 4.02
C LEU A 6 -10.07 1.34 4.37
N VAL A 7 -9.08 1.25 3.49
CA VAL A 7 -7.78 1.90 3.71
C VAL A 7 -7.96 3.40 3.89
N GLU A 8 -8.76 4.05 3.05
CA GLU A 8 -9.03 5.50 3.14
C GLU A 8 -9.84 5.90 4.39
N LYS A 9 -10.58 4.96 4.99
CA LYS A 9 -11.20 5.19 6.31
C LYS A 9 -10.17 5.22 7.44
N VAL A 10 -9.02 4.55 7.28
CA VAL A 10 -7.91 4.62 8.24
C VAL A 10 -7.16 5.94 8.09
N ALA A 11 -6.67 6.23 6.88
CA ALA A 11 -6.04 7.49 6.52
C ALA A 11 -6.02 7.66 4.98
N PRO A 12 -5.92 8.90 4.46
CA PRO A 12 -5.78 9.14 3.02
C PRO A 12 -4.54 8.47 2.44
N ILE A 13 -4.66 7.97 1.21
CA ILE A 13 -3.52 7.40 0.47
C ILE A 13 -2.71 8.54 -0.14
N GLY A 14 -1.50 8.75 0.38
CA GLY A 14 -0.57 9.77 -0.12
C GLY A 14 0.34 9.24 -1.23
N LEU A 15 0.74 7.95 -1.17
CA LEU A 15 1.66 7.34 -2.15
C LEU A 15 1.25 5.90 -2.47
N ASP A 16 1.30 5.53 -3.76
CA ASP A 16 1.27 4.16 -4.26
C ASP A 16 2.61 3.84 -4.96
N PRO A 17 3.56 3.14 -4.30
CA PRO A 17 4.86 2.83 -4.90
C PRO A 17 4.83 1.64 -5.87
N CYS A 18 3.70 0.93 -5.96
CA CYS A 18 3.46 -0.18 -6.89
C CYS A 18 2.53 0.26 -8.04
N GLY A 19 2.48 1.55 -8.32
CA GLY A 19 1.51 2.17 -9.20
C GLY A 19 1.49 1.55 -10.61
N HIS A 20 0.29 1.58 -11.18
CA HIS A 20 0.03 1.28 -12.58
C HIS A 20 -1.07 2.24 -13.06
N GLU A 21 -0.97 2.74 -14.30
CA GLU A 21 -1.89 3.76 -14.85
C GLU A 21 -3.37 3.40 -14.71
N LEU A 22 -3.70 2.12 -14.76
CA LEU A 22 -5.06 1.61 -14.66
C LEU A 22 -5.43 1.13 -13.24
N ALA A 23 -4.47 1.10 -12.30
CA ALA A 23 -4.75 0.64 -10.95
C ALA A 23 -5.60 1.66 -10.19
N GLU A 24 -6.67 1.19 -9.54
CA GLU A 24 -7.53 2.04 -8.72
C GLU A 24 -6.77 2.66 -7.54
N SER A 25 -5.81 1.94 -6.96
CA SER A 25 -4.93 2.46 -5.90
C SER A 25 -4.14 3.67 -6.36
N SER A 26 -3.59 3.62 -7.58
CA SER A 26 -2.83 4.72 -8.16
C SER A 26 -3.71 5.95 -8.43
N ARG A 27 -4.97 5.76 -8.81
CA ARG A 27 -5.92 6.86 -9.02
C ARG A 27 -6.35 7.53 -7.71
N ARG A 28 -6.31 6.82 -6.59
CA ARG A 28 -6.65 7.34 -5.25
C ARG A 28 -5.46 7.97 -4.54
N ALA A 29 -4.25 7.49 -4.84
CA ALA A 29 -3.02 8.04 -4.28
C ALA A 29 -2.74 9.43 -4.85
N ARG A 30 -2.13 10.30 -4.04
CA ARG A 30 -1.69 11.62 -4.51
C ARG A 30 -0.39 11.55 -5.31
N ALA A 31 0.40 10.52 -5.08
CA ALA A 31 1.63 10.25 -5.82
C ALA A 31 1.74 8.77 -6.14
N CYS A 32 2.27 8.43 -7.31
CA CYS A 32 2.47 7.06 -7.75
C CYS A 32 3.86 6.85 -8.31
N LEU A 33 4.41 5.65 -8.11
CA LEU A 33 5.65 5.21 -8.74
C LEU A 33 5.30 4.08 -9.70
N PHE A 34 5.68 4.24 -10.98
CA PHE A 34 5.43 3.23 -12.00
C PHE A 34 6.67 2.39 -12.24
N GLN A 35 6.52 1.07 -12.26
CA GLN A 35 7.58 0.18 -12.67
C GLN A 35 7.71 0.15 -14.21
N GLY A 36 8.93 0.30 -14.72
CA GLY A 36 9.26 -0.02 -16.10
C GLY A 36 9.58 1.14 -17.04
N SER A 37 9.66 2.37 -16.59
CA SER A 37 10.18 3.46 -17.41
C SER A 37 11.70 3.59 -17.27
N SER A 38 12.42 3.51 -18.38
CA SER A 38 13.87 3.69 -18.45
C SER A 38 14.33 5.16 -18.43
N SER A 39 13.40 6.10 -18.35
CA SER A 39 13.70 7.53 -18.30
C SER A 39 13.67 8.03 -16.86
N HIS A 40 14.76 8.69 -16.46
CA HIS A 40 14.92 9.37 -15.17
C HIS A 40 14.17 10.70 -15.12
N GLU A 41 13.17 10.90 -15.93
CA GLU A 41 12.39 12.13 -15.97
C GLU A 41 11.25 12.07 -14.97
N LEU A 42 11.27 12.99 -14.02
CA LEU A 42 10.14 13.41 -13.22
C LEU A 42 9.12 14.03 -14.18
N ILE A 43 8.16 13.25 -14.63
CA ILE A 43 7.00 13.79 -15.34
C ILE A 43 5.99 14.21 -14.27
N LEU A 44 6.00 15.50 -13.94
CA LEU A 44 4.89 16.15 -13.25
C LEU A 44 3.74 16.23 -14.24
N VAL A 45 2.83 15.28 -14.22
CA VAL A 45 1.56 15.44 -14.93
C VAL A 45 0.64 16.27 -14.06
N ALA A 46 0.85 17.58 -14.11
CA ALA A 46 -0.08 18.55 -13.56
C ALA A 46 -1.12 18.88 -14.64
N GLU A 47 -2.09 18.03 -14.85
CA GLU A 47 -3.30 18.37 -15.59
C GLU A 47 -4.52 18.06 -14.74
N SER A 48 -4.92 19.02 -14.02
CA SER A 48 -6.21 19.39 -13.46
C SER A 48 -6.06 20.00 -12.08
N GLU A 49 -6.98 20.83 -11.69
CA GLU A 49 -7.03 21.52 -10.39
C GLU A 49 -7.11 20.58 -9.16
N ASN A 50 -7.01 19.26 -9.35
CA ASN A 50 -7.07 18.19 -8.37
C ASN A 50 -5.89 17.20 -8.40
N LYS A 51 -4.67 17.62 -8.72
CA LYS A 51 -3.40 17.20 -8.08
C LYS A 51 -3.02 15.72 -8.07
N ASP A 52 -2.77 15.10 -9.17
CA ASP A 52 -2.12 13.80 -9.14
C ASP A 52 -0.67 13.96 -9.63
N TYR A 53 0.29 13.83 -8.70
CA TYR A 53 1.71 13.77 -9.04
C TYR A 53 2.04 12.32 -9.44
N HIS A 54 2.29 12.09 -10.71
CA HIS A 54 2.78 10.81 -11.21
C HIS A 54 4.31 10.87 -11.35
N PHE A 55 5.01 9.95 -10.69
CA PHE A 55 6.46 9.82 -10.78
C PHE A 55 6.81 8.52 -11.52
N HIS A 56 7.63 8.60 -12.56
CA HIS A 56 8.18 7.42 -13.23
C HIS A 56 9.47 7.00 -12.56
N ASN A 57 9.40 6.26 -11.45
CA ASN A 57 10.54 5.70 -10.75
C ASN A 57 10.25 4.31 -10.20
N ASP A 58 11.29 3.51 -10.03
CA ASP A 58 11.20 2.19 -9.42
C ASP A 58 10.91 2.32 -7.92
N GLY A 59 9.73 1.86 -7.50
CA GLY A 59 9.29 1.94 -6.10
C GLY A 59 10.20 1.19 -5.13
N LEU A 60 10.92 0.17 -5.59
CA LEU A 60 11.92 -0.54 -4.78
C LEU A 60 13.19 0.28 -4.53
N LYS A 61 13.55 1.16 -5.46
CA LYS A 61 14.79 1.96 -5.39
C LYS A 61 14.59 3.35 -4.83
N THR A 62 13.37 3.86 -4.88
CA THR A 62 13.05 5.23 -4.48
C THR A 62 12.72 5.30 -2.99
N ALA A 63 13.22 6.30 -2.25
CA ALA A 63 12.81 6.57 -0.88
C ALA A 63 11.39 7.15 -0.84
N TRP A 64 10.49 6.59 -0.02
CA TRP A 64 9.08 6.97 -0.01
C TRP A 64 8.78 8.19 0.87
N ALA A 65 9.45 8.32 2.00
CA ALA A 65 9.19 9.40 2.95
C ALA A 65 9.36 10.82 2.37
N PRO A 66 10.39 11.12 1.53
CA PRO A 66 10.50 12.41 0.87
C PRO A 66 9.33 12.69 -0.09
N LEU A 67 8.87 11.67 -0.83
CA LEU A 67 7.76 11.81 -1.76
C LEU A 67 6.45 12.05 -1.03
N LEU A 68 6.20 11.30 0.04
CA LEU A 68 5.01 11.47 0.87
C LEU A 68 4.96 12.88 1.48
N ARG A 69 6.09 13.41 1.95
CA ARG A 69 6.20 14.78 2.47
C ARG A 69 6.05 15.86 1.40
N GLY A 70 6.57 15.62 0.21
CA GLY A 70 6.47 16.55 -0.93
C GLY A 70 5.06 16.64 -1.52
N ALA A 71 4.30 15.55 -1.48
CA ALA A 71 2.91 15.51 -1.95
C ALA A 71 1.93 16.25 -1.01
N VAL A 72 2.35 16.54 0.22
CA VAL A 72 1.50 17.19 1.24
C VAL A 72 1.50 18.68 1.10
N HIS A 73 0.59 19.24 0.31
CA HIS A 73 0.32 20.69 0.32
C HIS A 73 -0.54 21.14 1.51
N ASN A 74 -1.16 20.20 2.21
CA ASN A 74 -2.00 20.50 3.37
C ASN A 74 -1.56 19.66 4.59
N ARG A 75 -0.78 20.25 5.47
CA ARG A 75 -0.16 19.63 6.66
C ARG A 75 -1.14 19.08 7.71
N GLN A 76 -2.44 19.02 7.44
CA GLN A 76 -3.46 18.73 8.46
C GLN A 76 -3.92 17.26 8.53
N LYS A 77 -3.55 16.38 7.61
CA LYS A 77 -3.94 14.97 7.68
C LYS A 77 -2.71 14.07 7.51
N ALA A 78 -2.55 13.13 8.44
CA ALA A 78 -1.59 12.03 8.28
C ALA A 78 -1.97 11.22 7.05
N GLU A 79 -1.06 11.06 6.12
CA GLU A 79 -1.21 10.27 4.91
C GLU A 79 -0.41 8.99 5.04
N LEU A 80 -0.83 7.96 4.32
CA LEU A 80 -0.16 6.67 4.32
C LEU A 80 0.33 6.27 2.92
N VAL A 81 1.25 5.33 2.89
CA VAL A 81 1.67 4.62 1.69
C VAL A 81 0.81 3.36 1.59
N PHE A 82 0.09 3.19 0.49
CA PHE A 82 -0.60 1.93 0.19
C PHE A 82 0.26 1.09 -0.74
N VAL A 83 0.51 -0.17 -0.36
CA VAL A 83 1.37 -1.08 -1.11
C VAL A 83 0.59 -2.34 -1.47
N ASN A 84 0.35 -2.55 -2.76
CA ASN A 84 -0.14 -3.81 -3.31
C ASN A 84 0.93 -4.37 -4.27
N PRO A 85 1.98 -5.04 -3.75
CA PRO A 85 3.14 -5.42 -4.55
C PRO A 85 2.79 -6.55 -5.52
N PRO A 86 3.53 -6.71 -6.61
CA PRO A 86 3.39 -7.89 -7.46
C PRO A 86 3.69 -9.16 -6.67
N TYR A 87 2.77 -10.14 -6.76
CA TYR A 87 2.89 -11.40 -6.05
C TYR A 87 3.75 -12.39 -6.85
N GLY A 88 4.86 -12.80 -6.28
CA GLY A 88 5.78 -13.70 -6.96
C GLY A 88 7.21 -13.54 -6.43
N ARG A 89 8.17 -13.58 -7.32
CA ARG A 89 9.61 -13.54 -6.96
C ARG A 89 10.01 -12.22 -6.29
N GLU A 90 9.36 -11.13 -6.65
CA GLU A 90 9.66 -9.79 -6.15
C GLU A 90 9.08 -9.49 -4.76
N LEU A 91 8.11 -10.30 -4.30
CA LEU A 91 7.43 -10.05 -3.02
C LEU A 91 8.41 -9.95 -1.84
N LYS A 92 9.49 -10.75 -1.84
CA LYS A 92 10.53 -10.67 -0.81
C LYS A 92 11.25 -9.31 -0.82
N ALA A 93 11.58 -8.78 -2.00
CA ALA A 93 12.22 -7.47 -2.12
C ALA A 93 11.28 -6.34 -1.66
N TRP A 94 10.00 -6.44 -2.00
CA TRP A 94 8.98 -5.52 -1.54
C TRP A 94 8.78 -5.57 -0.02
N ALA A 95 8.79 -6.76 0.59
CA ALA A 95 8.69 -6.91 2.05
C ALA A 95 9.89 -6.25 2.76
N ALA A 96 11.11 -6.49 2.28
CA ALA A 96 12.31 -5.84 2.81
C ALA A 96 12.25 -4.30 2.65
N LYS A 97 11.77 -3.83 1.49
CA LYS A 97 11.58 -2.40 1.24
C LYS A 97 10.58 -1.78 2.20
N MET A 98 9.39 -2.38 2.37
CA MET A 98 8.39 -1.91 3.32
C MET A 98 8.92 -1.89 4.76
N ALA A 99 9.66 -2.92 5.18
CA ALA A 99 10.28 -3.00 6.50
C ALA A 99 11.33 -1.90 6.74
N ALA A 100 12.01 -1.45 5.69
CA ALA A 100 13.03 -0.40 5.75
C ALA A 100 12.46 1.03 5.78
N GLU A 101 11.27 1.27 5.22
CA GLU A 101 10.64 2.61 5.11
C GLU A 101 9.95 3.06 6.42
N ARG A 102 10.72 3.08 7.51
CA ARG A 102 10.22 3.27 8.89
C ARG A 102 9.61 4.65 9.16
N ASP A 103 9.92 5.62 8.33
CA ASP A 103 9.39 6.99 8.43
C ASP A 103 8.01 7.17 7.77
N CYS A 104 7.45 6.08 7.22
CA CYS A 104 6.15 6.07 6.57
C CYS A 104 5.14 5.24 7.36
N ALA A 105 3.90 5.72 7.47
CA ALA A 105 2.77 4.86 7.77
C ALA A 105 2.47 4.03 6.52
N ILE A 106 2.45 2.70 6.62
CA ILE A 106 2.22 1.82 5.48
C ILE A 106 1.02 0.92 5.75
N ILE A 107 0.11 0.82 4.78
CA ILE A 107 -0.87 -0.27 4.71
C ILE A 107 -0.56 -1.10 3.47
N ALA A 108 -0.33 -2.41 3.68
CA ALA A 108 0.00 -3.34 2.60
C ALA A 108 -1.08 -4.41 2.43
N LEU A 109 -1.46 -4.70 1.18
CA LEU A 109 -2.26 -5.87 0.82
C LEU A 109 -1.32 -6.95 0.30
N VAL A 110 -1.21 -8.07 1.00
CA VAL A 110 -0.27 -9.14 0.70
C VAL A 110 -0.90 -10.53 0.89
N PRO A 111 -0.33 -11.60 0.30
CA PRO A 111 -0.75 -12.97 0.63
C PRO A 111 -0.54 -13.26 2.13
N ALA A 112 -1.52 -13.88 2.79
CA ALA A 112 -1.43 -14.23 4.21
C ALA A 112 -0.55 -15.48 4.44
N ARG A 113 0.74 -15.37 4.16
CA ARG A 113 1.74 -16.44 4.30
C ARG A 113 2.61 -16.22 5.53
N VAL A 114 2.00 -16.30 6.70
CA VAL A 114 2.60 -15.99 8.01
C VAL A 114 3.81 -16.86 8.39
N ASP A 115 3.97 -18.01 7.77
CA ASP A 115 5.07 -18.98 7.96
C ASP A 115 6.35 -18.62 7.21
N THR A 116 6.29 -17.66 6.28
CA THR A 116 7.42 -17.32 5.39
C THR A 116 8.44 -16.38 6.04
N ALA A 117 9.68 -16.43 5.54
CA ALA A 117 10.74 -15.54 6.00
C ALA A 117 10.44 -14.06 5.70
N TRP A 118 9.89 -13.77 4.51
CA TRP A 118 9.55 -12.39 4.14
C TRP A 118 8.42 -11.82 5.00
N TRP A 119 7.47 -12.66 5.49
CA TRP A 119 6.44 -12.21 6.42
C TRP A 119 7.04 -11.78 7.76
N ARG A 120 7.98 -12.55 8.28
CA ARG A 120 8.70 -12.19 9.52
C ARG A 120 9.52 -10.91 9.35
N GLU A 121 10.12 -10.70 8.16
CA GLU A 121 10.85 -9.48 7.82
C GLU A 121 9.93 -8.26 7.73
N LEU A 122 8.71 -8.44 7.20
CA LEU A 122 7.69 -7.41 7.12
C LEU A 122 7.30 -6.85 8.49
N ASP A 123 7.24 -7.71 9.50
CA ASP A 123 7.03 -7.40 10.91
C ASP A 123 5.91 -6.37 11.18
N PRO A 124 4.66 -6.63 10.78
CA PRO A 124 3.57 -5.67 10.89
C PRO A 124 3.20 -5.38 12.36
N VAL A 125 2.82 -4.12 12.64
CA VAL A 125 2.25 -3.70 13.94
C VAL A 125 0.91 -4.40 14.19
N ALA A 126 0.10 -4.52 13.14
CA ALA A 126 -1.15 -5.26 13.14
C ALA A 126 -1.44 -5.77 11.73
N TRP A 127 -2.25 -6.83 11.63
CA TRP A 127 -2.73 -7.32 10.36
C TRP A 127 -4.10 -7.97 10.48
N CYS A 128 -4.91 -7.82 9.44
CA CYS A 128 -6.22 -8.45 9.31
C CYS A 128 -6.12 -9.62 8.34
N ALA A 129 -6.52 -10.82 8.78
CA ALA A 129 -6.74 -11.94 7.89
C ALA A 129 -8.12 -11.76 7.21
N LEU A 130 -8.12 -11.38 5.93
CA LEU A 130 -9.37 -11.08 5.24
C LEU A 130 -10.24 -12.33 5.09
N ALA A 131 -11.50 -12.24 5.52
CA ALA A 131 -12.49 -13.27 5.27
C ALA A 131 -12.85 -13.32 3.78
N GLY A 132 -12.82 -14.52 3.20
CA GLY A 132 -13.01 -14.72 1.76
C GLY A 132 -11.75 -14.46 0.95
N ARG A 133 -11.92 -14.29 -0.36
CA ARG A 133 -10.85 -14.08 -1.32
C ARG A 133 -10.98 -12.72 -1.99
N VAL A 134 -9.89 -12.00 -2.07
CA VAL A 134 -9.84 -10.75 -2.84
C VAL A 134 -9.89 -11.09 -4.33
N LYS A 135 -10.69 -10.34 -5.05
CA LYS A 135 -10.70 -10.35 -6.52
C LYS A 135 -9.93 -9.12 -6.98
N PHE A 136 -9.00 -9.34 -7.87
CA PHE A 136 -8.21 -8.27 -8.47
C PHE A 136 -8.82 -7.85 -9.80
N LEU A 137 -8.55 -6.61 -10.20
CA LEU A 137 -8.88 -6.12 -11.53
C LEU A 137 -7.66 -6.35 -12.44
N ASP A 138 -7.90 -6.70 -13.70
CA ASP A 138 -6.85 -6.70 -14.71
C ASP A 138 -6.54 -5.28 -15.22
N SER A 139 -5.67 -5.19 -16.22
CA SER A 139 -5.30 -3.93 -16.85
C SER A 139 -6.45 -3.23 -17.59
N GLU A 140 -7.55 -3.94 -17.86
CA GLU A 140 -8.75 -3.40 -18.52
C GLU A 140 -9.83 -3.00 -17.50
N GLY A 141 -9.57 -3.23 -16.19
CA GLY A 141 -10.51 -2.97 -15.11
C GLY A 141 -11.56 -4.07 -14.93
N THR A 142 -11.38 -5.23 -15.58
CA THR A 142 -12.28 -6.39 -15.46
C THR A 142 -11.92 -7.19 -14.22
N GLU A 143 -12.95 -7.56 -13.45
CA GLU A 143 -12.78 -8.39 -12.25
C GLU A 143 -12.30 -9.79 -12.63
N GLN A 144 -11.17 -10.20 -12.08
CA GLN A 144 -10.58 -11.51 -12.26
C GLN A 144 -11.13 -12.52 -11.25
N ASP A 145 -10.82 -13.78 -11.44
CA ASP A 145 -11.11 -14.84 -10.49
C ASP A 145 -10.54 -14.52 -9.11
N ALA A 146 -11.18 -15.09 -8.10
CA ALA A 146 -10.72 -14.94 -6.72
C ALA A 146 -9.28 -15.40 -6.55
N ALA A 147 -8.47 -14.66 -5.82
CA ALA A 147 -7.09 -15.03 -5.53
C ALA A 147 -6.99 -16.49 -5.04
N PRO A 148 -6.04 -17.28 -5.55
CA PRO A 148 -5.90 -18.68 -5.16
C PRO A 148 -5.39 -18.88 -3.72
N PHE A 149 -5.05 -17.80 -3.03
CA PHE A 149 -4.52 -17.78 -1.67
C PHE A 149 -5.28 -16.77 -0.79
N PRO A 150 -5.26 -16.94 0.54
CA PRO A 150 -5.78 -15.95 1.47
C PRO A 150 -4.94 -14.66 1.40
N SER A 151 -5.61 -13.53 1.62
CA SER A 151 -4.97 -12.22 1.66
C SER A 151 -5.02 -11.63 3.05
N ALA A 152 -4.04 -10.80 3.36
CA ALA A 152 -4.00 -10.01 4.57
C ALA A 152 -3.78 -8.53 4.24
N VAL A 153 -4.37 -7.67 5.07
CA VAL A 153 -4.04 -6.24 5.12
C VAL A 153 -3.17 -6.02 6.34
N CYS A 154 -1.99 -5.45 6.14
CA CYS A 154 -0.98 -5.24 7.18
C CYS A 154 -0.76 -3.75 7.43
N LEU A 155 -0.72 -3.34 8.71
CA LEU A 155 -0.29 -2.01 9.15
C LEU A 155 1.16 -2.07 9.61
N LEU A 156 2.03 -1.21 9.05
CA LEU A 156 3.44 -1.12 9.41
C LEU A 156 3.79 0.27 9.93
N HIS A 157 4.69 0.31 10.91
CA HIS A 157 5.36 1.51 11.46
C HIS A 157 4.46 2.58 12.07
N ALA A 158 3.15 2.43 12.06
CA ALA A 158 2.18 3.46 12.40
C ALA A 158 1.29 3.07 13.59
N THR A 159 1.88 2.98 14.78
CA THR A 159 1.13 2.65 16.03
C THR A 159 0.02 3.65 16.32
N GLN A 160 0.17 4.92 15.91
CA GLN A 160 -0.85 5.96 16.04
C GLN A 160 -2.12 5.68 15.20
N LEU A 161 -2.04 4.84 14.17
CA LEU A 161 -3.19 4.42 13.36
C LEU A 161 -3.80 3.09 13.82
N LEU A 162 -3.22 2.43 14.83
CA LEU A 162 -3.61 1.07 15.24
C LEU A 162 -5.09 0.97 15.62
N SER A 163 -5.58 1.86 16.49
CA SER A 163 -6.97 1.83 16.93
C SER A 163 -7.94 1.99 15.76
N LYS A 164 -7.62 2.89 14.82
CA LYS A 164 -8.44 3.11 13.63
C LYS A 164 -8.37 1.94 12.65
N PHE A 165 -7.19 1.33 12.50
CA PHE A 165 -7.02 0.13 11.71
C PHE A 165 -7.86 -1.02 12.24
N VAL A 166 -7.82 -1.27 13.54
CA VAL A 166 -8.63 -2.32 14.19
C VAL A 166 -10.12 -2.06 13.99
N GLU A 167 -10.60 -0.82 14.31
CA GLU A 167 -11.99 -0.42 14.11
C GLU A 167 -12.49 -0.71 12.70
N VAL A 168 -11.69 -0.36 11.69
CA VAL A 168 -12.09 -0.47 10.28
C VAL A 168 -12.05 -1.92 9.78
N PHE A 169 -11.03 -2.71 10.16
CA PHE A 169 -10.81 -4.02 9.56
C PHE A 169 -11.40 -5.19 10.34
N GLN A 170 -11.77 -5.03 11.62
CA GLN A 170 -12.34 -6.13 12.43
C GLN A 170 -13.63 -6.74 11.85
N GLU A 171 -14.39 -6.00 11.04
CA GLU A 171 -15.57 -6.50 10.36
C GLU A 171 -15.25 -7.36 9.12
N ARG A 172 -14.00 -7.36 8.68
CA ARG A 172 -13.54 -8.08 7.48
C ARG A 172 -12.75 -9.34 7.78
N GLY A 173 -12.50 -9.61 9.04
CA GLY A 173 -11.79 -10.79 9.52
C GLY A 173 -11.08 -10.56 10.84
N PRO A 174 -10.47 -11.59 11.41
CA PRO A 174 -9.73 -11.45 12.65
C PRO A 174 -8.53 -10.51 12.47
N VAL A 175 -8.38 -9.59 13.41
CA VAL A 175 -7.23 -8.66 13.46
C VAL A 175 -6.27 -9.13 14.55
N TYR A 176 -5.02 -9.27 14.18
CA TYR A 176 -3.92 -9.63 15.06
C TYR A 176 -3.06 -8.40 15.30
N VAL A 177 -2.72 -8.15 16.54
CA VAL A 177 -1.89 -7.02 16.96
C VAL A 177 -0.62 -7.57 17.59
N ARG A 178 0.53 -7.03 17.20
CA ARG A 178 1.80 -7.40 17.81
C ARG A 178 1.88 -6.81 19.22
N VAL A 179 2.03 -7.68 20.20
CA VAL A 179 2.31 -7.29 21.60
C VAL A 179 3.82 -7.14 21.74
N HIS A 180 4.27 -5.99 22.19
CA HIS A 180 5.66 -5.81 22.66
C HIS A 180 5.71 -6.17 24.14
N GLU A 181 6.60 -7.08 24.51
CA GLU A 181 6.99 -7.31 25.90
C GLU A 181 7.91 -6.19 26.39
#